data_52dfd0c50dec8cc8b2fdc70c88b62e2d
#
_entry.id   52dfd0c50dec8cc8b2fdc70c88b62e2d
#
_cell.length_a   1.000
_cell.length_b   1.000
_cell.length_c   1.000
_cell.angle_alpha   90.00
_cell.angle_beta   90.00
_cell.angle_gamma   90.00
#
_symmetry.space_group_name_H-M   'P 1'
#
loop_
_entity.id
_entity.type
_entity.pdbx_description
1 polymer ?
#
loop_
_entity_poly.entity_id
_entity_poly.type
_entity_poly.pdbx_seq_one_letter_code
_entity_poly.pdbx_strand_id
1 'polypeptide(L)'
;MTQVRETVSFKAGDVILYPGVPGPRDRAYRVLEGLVRLEAVDEEGNALTLRLVRPGGFFGEEALFGQERIYFAEAATDVRLEPLPENPDPELLKDLAQHLSQGLAEAYRRIERLATQRLKNRMAAALLELSETPLAHEEEGKVVLKATHDELAAAVGCVRETVTKVIGELAREGYIRSG
;
A
#
# COMPACT_ATOMS: atom_id res chain seq x y z
N MET A 1 -25.55 -23.09 -0.08
CA MET A 1 -25.15 -22.82 -1.48
C MET A 1 -24.05 -21.77 -1.42
N THR A 2 -22.80 -22.15 -1.68
CA THR A 2 -21.67 -21.23 -1.72
C THR A 2 -21.83 -20.38 -2.99
N GLN A 3 -22.23 -19.12 -2.83
CA GLN A 3 -22.15 -18.15 -3.94
C GLN A 3 -20.68 -18.10 -4.37
N VAL A 4 -20.42 -18.45 -5.61
CA VAL A 4 -19.12 -18.16 -6.25
C VAL A 4 -19.03 -16.64 -6.30
N ARG A 5 -18.28 -16.04 -5.37
CA ARG A 5 -18.08 -14.60 -5.38
C ARG A 5 -17.21 -14.28 -6.60
N GLU A 6 -17.71 -13.39 -7.43
CA GLU A 6 -17.01 -12.92 -8.60
C GLU A 6 -15.70 -12.26 -8.15
N THR A 7 -14.56 -12.66 -8.74
CA THR A 7 -13.26 -12.04 -8.45
C THR A 7 -12.83 -11.22 -9.65
N VAL A 8 -12.10 -10.14 -9.39
CA VAL A 8 -11.49 -9.29 -10.41
C VAL A 8 -9.97 -9.31 -10.25
N SER A 9 -9.26 -9.17 -11.37
CA SER A 9 -7.79 -9.17 -11.38
C SER A 9 -7.27 -7.92 -12.06
N PHE A 10 -6.17 -7.39 -11.54
CA PHE A 10 -5.46 -6.26 -12.10
C PHE A 10 -3.98 -6.59 -12.22
N LYS A 11 -3.32 -5.99 -13.20
CA LYS A 11 -1.88 -6.12 -13.40
C LYS A 11 -1.11 -5.11 -12.56
N ALA A 12 0.14 -5.43 -12.22
CA ALA A 12 1.03 -4.48 -11.58
C ALA A 12 1.07 -3.15 -12.34
N GLY A 13 0.86 -2.04 -11.63
CA GLY A 13 0.77 -0.69 -12.18
C GLY A 13 -0.65 -0.23 -12.55
N ASP A 14 -1.66 -1.11 -12.56
CA ASP A 14 -3.04 -0.71 -12.83
C ASP A 14 -3.61 0.11 -11.66
N VAL A 15 -4.27 1.24 -11.97
CA VAL A 15 -5.04 2.00 -10.99
C VAL A 15 -6.42 1.37 -10.85
N ILE A 16 -6.75 0.94 -9.64
CA ILE A 16 -7.99 0.24 -9.29
C ILE A 16 -9.08 1.25 -8.89
N LEU A 17 -8.72 2.24 -8.06
CA LEU A 17 -9.62 3.27 -7.57
C LEU A 17 -8.95 4.64 -7.65
N TYR A 18 -9.76 5.66 -7.92
CA TYR A 18 -9.34 7.07 -8.03
C TYR A 18 -9.85 7.88 -6.84
N PRO A 19 -9.18 9.01 -6.47
CA PRO A 19 -9.71 9.96 -5.51
C PRO A 19 -11.05 10.53 -5.96
N GLY A 20 -11.87 10.96 -5.01
CA GLY A 20 -13.16 11.57 -5.23
C GLY A 20 -14.31 10.81 -4.59
N VAL A 21 -15.51 11.28 -4.84
CA VAL A 21 -16.73 10.62 -4.35
C VAL A 21 -16.96 9.33 -5.13
N PRO A 22 -17.15 8.19 -4.45
CA PRO A 22 -17.38 6.92 -5.11
C PRO A 22 -18.59 6.96 -6.04
N GLY A 23 -18.39 6.51 -7.28
CA GLY A 23 -19.44 6.38 -8.27
C GLY A 23 -20.21 5.06 -8.12
N PRO A 24 -21.29 4.85 -8.91
CA PRO A 24 -22.13 3.66 -8.82
C PRO A 24 -21.42 2.34 -9.13
N ARG A 25 -20.24 2.40 -9.77
CA ARG A 25 -19.41 1.23 -10.10
C ARG A 25 -18.28 0.98 -9.13
N ASP A 26 -17.99 1.94 -8.25
CA ASP A 26 -16.97 1.77 -7.23
C ASP A 26 -17.41 0.74 -6.20
N ARG A 27 -16.47 -0.07 -5.77
CA ARG A 27 -16.68 -1.12 -4.78
C ARG A 27 -15.58 -1.04 -3.72
N ALA A 28 -15.91 -1.52 -2.54
CA ALA A 28 -14.90 -1.95 -1.58
C ALA A 28 -14.41 -3.34 -1.98
N TYR A 29 -13.17 -3.63 -1.71
CA TYR A 29 -12.52 -4.89 -2.09
C TYR A 29 -11.81 -5.54 -0.91
N ARG A 30 -11.78 -6.89 -0.91
CA ARG A 30 -10.84 -7.69 -0.14
C ARG A 30 -9.71 -8.13 -1.07
N VAL A 31 -8.46 -7.98 -0.63
CA VAL A 31 -7.30 -8.52 -1.35
C VAL A 31 -7.23 -10.01 -1.08
N LEU A 32 -7.24 -10.82 -2.14
CA LEU A 32 -7.06 -12.26 -2.07
C LEU A 32 -5.61 -12.64 -2.33
N GLU A 33 -4.97 -12.00 -3.30
CA GLU A 33 -3.58 -12.22 -3.70
C GLU A 33 -2.93 -10.92 -4.14
N GLY A 34 -1.62 -10.83 -3.96
CA GLY A 34 -0.82 -9.68 -4.35
C GLY A 34 -0.80 -8.56 -3.31
N LEU A 35 -0.45 -7.36 -3.76
CA LEU A 35 -0.29 -6.17 -2.93
C LEU A 35 -0.96 -4.97 -3.59
N VAL A 36 -1.79 -4.25 -2.85
CA VAL A 36 -2.37 -2.97 -3.26
C VAL A 36 -1.72 -1.85 -2.47
N ARG A 37 -1.37 -0.77 -3.14
CA ARG A 37 -0.79 0.43 -2.57
C ARG A 37 -1.81 1.56 -2.62
N LEU A 38 -2.06 2.20 -1.48
CA LEU A 38 -2.90 3.39 -1.38
C LEU A 38 -1.98 4.61 -1.30
N GLU A 39 -2.11 5.54 -2.24
CA GLU A 39 -1.24 6.71 -2.36
C GLU A 39 -2.02 8.00 -2.48
N ALA A 40 -1.63 9.00 -1.69
CA ALA A 40 -1.98 10.38 -1.95
C ALA A 40 -0.93 11.01 -2.88
N VAL A 41 -1.40 11.84 -3.82
CA VAL A 41 -0.52 12.55 -4.76
C VAL A 41 -0.86 14.03 -4.64
N ASP A 42 0.16 14.87 -4.49
CA ASP A 42 0.00 16.32 -4.43
C ASP A 42 -0.10 16.95 -5.84
N GLU A 43 -0.31 18.27 -5.90
CA GLU A 43 -0.43 19.01 -7.15
C GLU A 43 0.86 19.02 -7.98
N GLU A 44 2.01 18.76 -7.35
CA GLU A 44 3.33 18.70 -7.98
C GLU A 44 3.64 17.29 -8.49
N GLY A 45 2.76 16.29 -8.21
CA GLY A 45 2.94 14.90 -8.59
C GLY A 45 3.77 14.07 -7.62
N ASN A 46 4.11 14.60 -6.43
CA ASN A 46 4.79 13.81 -5.41
C ASN A 46 3.78 12.87 -4.74
N ALA A 47 4.14 11.60 -4.67
CA ALA A 47 3.32 10.58 -4.04
C ALA A 47 3.71 10.35 -2.58
N LEU A 48 2.73 10.05 -1.74
CA LEU A 48 2.91 9.53 -0.39
C LEU A 48 2.12 8.23 -0.25
N THR A 49 2.81 7.13 -0.01
CA THR A 49 2.14 5.86 0.31
C THR A 49 1.46 5.98 1.67
N LEU A 50 0.16 5.86 1.70
CA LEU A 50 -0.64 5.92 2.93
C LEU A 50 -0.72 4.55 3.61
N ARG A 51 -0.93 3.48 2.80
CA ARG A 51 -1.11 2.12 3.30
C ARG A 51 -0.74 1.09 2.23
N LEU A 52 -0.19 -0.04 2.66
CA LEU A 52 -0.04 -1.26 1.86
C LEU A 52 -1.10 -2.27 2.31
N VAL A 53 -1.95 -2.70 1.39
CA VAL A 53 -3.02 -3.67 1.67
C VAL A 53 -2.58 -5.04 1.17
N ARG A 54 -2.37 -5.95 2.13
CA ARG A 54 -1.92 -7.33 1.91
C ARG A 54 -3.11 -8.28 1.79
N PRO A 55 -2.92 -9.54 1.38
CA PRO A 55 -3.98 -10.55 1.36
C PRO A 55 -4.73 -10.63 2.71
N GLY A 56 -6.06 -10.69 2.62
CA GLY A 56 -6.97 -10.61 3.76
C GLY A 56 -7.37 -9.18 4.16
N GLY A 57 -6.66 -8.15 3.68
CA GLY A 57 -6.98 -6.76 3.94
C GLY A 57 -8.07 -6.20 3.03
N PHE A 58 -8.61 -5.05 3.40
CA PHE A 58 -9.68 -4.36 2.68
C PHE A 58 -9.24 -2.95 2.25
N PHE A 59 -9.84 -2.45 1.17
CA PHE A 59 -9.69 -1.06 0.72
C PHE A 59 -10.92 -0.64 -0.11
N GLY A 60 -11.10 0.68 -0.28
CA GLY A 60 -12.24 1.23 -1.00
C GLY A 60 -13.53 1.23 -0.19
N GLU A 61 -13.43 1.08 1.13
CA GLU A 61 -14.54 1.06 2.08
C GLU A 61 -15.40 2.32 2.04
N GLU A 62 -14.88 3.43 1.52
CA GLU A 62 -15.61 4.68 1.32
C GLU A 62 -16.83 4.47 0.41
N ALA A 63 -16.76 3.51 -0.52
CA ALA A 63 -17.88 3.15 -1.40
C ALA A 63 -19.11 2.63 -0.64
N LEU A 64 -18.90 2.02 0.55
CA LEU A 64 -20.00 1.52 1.39
C LEU A 64 -20.77 2.64 2.11
N PHE A 65 -20.15 3.80 2.27
CA PHE A 65 -20.66 4.92 3.06
C PHE A 65 -20.85 6.20 2.26
N GLY A 66 -20.52 6.19 0.96
CA GLY A 66 -20.56 7.38 0.09
C GLY A 66 -19.59 8.49 0.53
N GLN A 67 -18.50 8.13 1.19
CA GLN A 67 -17.47 9.08 1.63
C GLN A 67 -16.47 9.36 0.52
N GLU A 68 -15.94 10.58 0.49
CA GLU A 68 -14.88 10.96 -0.44
C GLU A 68 -13.58 10.23 -0.15
N ARG A 69 -12.96 9.69 -1.20
CA ARG A 69 -11.65 9.05 -1.15
C ARG A 69 -10.56 10.06 -1.48
N ILE A 70 -9.50 10.07 -0.68
CA ILE A 70 -8.37 11.02 -0.84
C ILE A 70 -7.13 10.37 -1.49
N TYR A 71 -7.23 9.13 -1.96
CA TYR A 71 -6.09 8.34 -2.45
C TYR A 71 -6.40 7.64 -3.77
N PHE A 72 -5.34 7.31 -4.50
CA PHE A 72 -5.35 6.29 -5.54
C PHE A 72 -5.11 4.93 -4.92
N ALA A 73 -5.83 3.90 -5.36
CA ALA A 73 -5.49 2.51 -5.08
C ALA A 73 -4.86 1.90 -6.34
N GLU A 74 -3.61 1.48 -6.25
CA GLU A 74 -2.83 0.90 -7.34
C GLU A 74 -2.43 -0.54 -7.01
N ALA A 75 -2.44 -1.40 -8.01
CA ALA A 75 -1.89 -2.75 -7.93
C ALA A 75 -0.36 -2.67 -7.92
N ALA A 76 0.27 -2.79 -6.74
CA ALA A 76 1.74 -2.79 -6.63
C ALA A 76 2.37 -4.07 -7.20
N THR A 77 1.63 -5.16 -7.23
CA THR A 77 1.92 -6.42 -7.93
C THR A 77 0.67 -6.86 -8.70
N ASP A 78 0.73 -7.93 -9.48
CA ASP A 78 -0.50 -8.57 -9.96
C ASP A 78 -1.37 -8.90 -8.76
N VAL A 79 -2.67 -8.55 -8.81
CA VAL A 79 -3.61 -8.74 -7.70
C VAL A 79 -4.86 -9.47 -8.15
N ARG A 80 -5.44 -10.23 -7.21
CA ARG A 80 -6.78 -10.79 -7.31
C ARG A 80 -7.61 -10.30 -6.12
N LEU A 81 -8.76 -9.72 -6.44
CA LEU A 81 -9.62 -9.01 -5.52
C LEU A 81 -11.01 -9.62 -5.50
N GLU A 82 -11.64 -9.61 -4.33
CA GLU A 82 -13.05 -9.94 -4.12
C GLU A 82 -13.83 -8.65 -3.87
N PRO A 83 -14.77 -8.26 -4.75
CA PRO A 83 -15.66 -7.12 -4.48
C PRO A 83 -16.54 -7.43 -3.27
N LEU A 84 -16.68 -6.46 -2.37
CA LEU A 84 -17.60 -6.59 -1.24
C LEU A 84 -19.04 -6.34 -1.69
N PRO A 85 -20.04 -7.00 -1.07
CA PRO A 85 -21.44 -6.71 -1.32
C PRO A 85 -21.79 -5.28 -0.87
N GLU A 86 -22.77 -4.65 -1.52
CA GLU A 86 -23.25 -3.31 -1.16
C GLU A 86 -23.84 -3.27 0.27
N ASN A 87 -24.38 -4.39 0.72
CA ASN A 87 -24.91 -4.58 2.07
C ASN A 87 -24.16 -5.73 2.75
N PRO A 88 -22.99 -5.45 3.38
CA PRO A 88 -22.23 -6.47 4.08
C PRO A 88 -23.01 -7.04 5.28
N ASP A 89 -22.89 -8.33 5.50
CA ASP A 89 -23.44 -8.95 6.69
C ASP A 89 -22.66 -8.54 7.97
N PRO A 90 -23.21 -8.79 9.17
CA PRO A 90 -22.56 -8.38 10.43
C PRO A 90 -21.18 -8.99 10.65
N GLU A 91 -20.91 -10.20 10.16
CA GLU A 91 -19.61 -10.86 10.29
C GLU A 91 -18.55 -10.14 9.42
N LEU A 92 -18.89 -9.86 8.17
CA LEU A 92 -18.02 -9.10 7.27
C LEU A 92 -17.79 -7.67 7.76
N LEU A 93 -18.81 -7.01 8.33
CA LEU A 93 -18.66 -5.69 8.94
C LEU A 93 -17.72 -5.72 10.15
N LYS A 94 -17.74 -6.78 10.94
CA LYS A 94 -16.83 -6.96 12.07
C LYS A 94 -15.39 -7.14 11.59
N ASP A 95 -15.17 -7.95 10.56
CA ASP A 95 -13.86 -8.16 9.95
C ASP A 95 -13.31 -6.84 9.38
N LEU A 96 -14.17 -6.10 8.66
CA LEU A 96 -13.82 -4.78 8.13
C LEU A 96 -13.46 -3.80 9.25
N ALA A 97 -14.26 -3.72 10.32
CA ALA A 97 -13.98 -2.84 11.45
C ALA A 97 -12.67 -3.20 12.15
N GLN A 98 -12.36 -4.47 12.31
CA GLN A 98 -11.09 -4.93 12.88
C GLN A 98 -9.91 -4.53 11.99
N HIS A 99 -10.04 -4.71 10.68
CA HIS A 99 -9.02 -4.32 9.72
C HIS A 99 -8.79 -2.79 9.72
N LEU A 100 -9.87 -2.00 9.74
CA LEU A 100 -9.78 -0.53 9.82
C LEU A 100 -9.12 -0.06 11.12
N SER A 101 -9.41 -0.70 12.25
CA SER A 101 -8.76 -0.43 13.53
C SER A 101 -7.26 -0.68 13.49
N GLN A 102 -6.82 -1.78 12.86
CA GLN A 102 -5.41 -2.08 12.64
C GLN A 102 -4.76 -1.05 11.71
N GLY A 103 -5.42 -0.73 10.60
CA GLY A 103 -4.96 0.27 9.63
C GLY A 103 -4.80 1.66 10.26
N LEU A 104 -5.72 2.05 11.15
CA LEU A 104 -5.63 3.31 11.89
C LEU A 104 -4.41 3.32 12.83
N ALA A 105 -4.16 2.23 13.54
CA ALA A 105 -2.97 2.11 14.39
C ALA A 105 -1.65 2.18 13.57
N GLU A 106 -1.64 1.59 12.37
CA GLU A 106 -0.49 1.70 11.45
C GLU A 106 -0.31 3.14 10.94
N ALA A 107 -1.41 3.83 10.62
CA ALA A 107 -1.38 5.23 10.21
C ALA A 107 -0.81 6.13 11.32
N TYR A 108 -1.20 5.92 12.58
CA TYR A 108 -0.64 6.67 13.71
C TYR A 108 0.86 6.43 13.87
N ARG A 109 1.33 5.19 13.79
CA ARG A 109 2.78 4.89 13.82
C ARG A 109 3.52 5.53 12.65
N ARG A 110 2.89 5.60 11.48
CA ARG A 110 3.49 6.26 10.32
C ARG A 110 3.61 7.77 10.52
N ILE A 111 2.56 8.43 11.03
CA ILE A 111 2.58 9.86 11.36
C ILE A 111 3.67 10.15 12.39
N GLU A 112 3.78 9.34 13.44
CA GLU A 112 4.84 9.48 14.44
C GLU A 112 6.22 9.39 13.81
N ARG A 113 6.47 8.39 12.98
CA ARG A 113 7.75 8.22 12.26
C ARG A 113 8.08 9.42 11.38
N LEU A 114 7.09 9.92 10.63
CA LEU A 114 7.29 11.10 9.77
C LEU A 114 7.64 12.34 10.57
N ALA A 115 7.05 12.52 11.75
CA ALA A 115 7.25 13.69 12.60
C ALA A 115 8.55 13.63 13.44
N THR A 116 8.99 12.43 13.85
CA THR A 116 10.02 12.29 14.88
C THR A 116 11.32 11.65 14.38
N GLN A 117 11.28 10.86 13.31
CA GLN A 117 12.45 10.11 12.87
C GLN A 117 13.19 10.78 11.71
N ARG A 118 14.52 10.63 11.72
CA ARG A 118 15.38 11.05 10.60
C ARG A 118 15.09 10.21 9.38
N LEU A 119 15.23 10.80 8.20
CA LEU A 119 14.91 10.14 6.91
C LEU A 119 15.63 8.80 6.74
N LYS A 120 16.91 8.68 7.13
CA LYS A 120 17.67 7.44 7.05
C LYS A 120 17.02 6.30 7.84
N ASN A 121 16.49 6.59 9.04
CA ASN A 121 15.78 5.61 9.86
C ASN A 121 14.45 5.22 9.23
N ARG A 122 13.71 6.20 8.67
CA ARG A 122 12.48 5.93 7.93
C ARG A 122 12.74 5.07 6.70
N MET A 123 13.85 5.32 5.98
CA MET A 123 14.26 4.52 4.83
C MET A 123 14.58 3.07 5.25
N ALA A 124 15.35 2.87 6.31
CA ALA A 124 15.64 1.53 6.81
C ALA A 124 14.35 0.77 7.20
N ALA A 125 13.43 1.45 7.90
CA ALA A 125 12.14 0.88 8.27
C ALA A 125 11.29 0.54 7.03
N ALA A 126 11.24 1.41 6.02
CA ALA A 126 10.50 1.16 4.78
C ALA A 126 11.09 -0.02 3.99
N LEU A 127 12.41 -0.12 3.89
CA LEU A 127 13.08 -1.25 3.23
C LEU A 127 12.76 -2.58 3.93
N LEU A 128 12.77 -2.61 5.27
CA LEU A 128 12.37 -3.79 6.04
C LEU A 128 10.89 -4.13 5.83
N GLU A 129 9.99 -3.16 5.90
CA GLU A 129 8.57 -3.36 5.68
C GLU A 129 8.27 -3.91 4.27
N LEU A 130 8.91 -3.35 3.24
CA LEU A 130 8.76 -3.79 1.85
C LEU A 130 9.40 -5.16 1.61
N SER A 131 10.47 -5.52 2.34
CA SER A 131 11.11 -6.83 2.23
C SER A 131 10.22 -7.99 2.70
N GLU A 132 9.17 -7.71 3.46
CA GLU A 132 8.16 -8.67 3.92
C GLU A 132 6.93 -8.72 3.00
N THR A 133 6.98 -8.08 1.84
CA THR A 133 5.89 -8.02 0.86
C THR A 133 6.22 -8.81 -0.40
N PRO A 134 5.25 -9.08 -1.29
CA PRO A 134 5.51 -9.71 -2.59
C PRO A 134 6.41 -8.92 -3.55
N LEU A 135 6.82 -7.69 -3.19
CA LEU A 135 7.82 -6.91 -3.93
C LEU A 135 9.24 -7.44 -3.69
N ALA A 136 9.44 -8.26 -2.67
CA ALA A 136 10.71 -8.89 -2.38
C ALA A 136 10.69 -10.37 -2.70
N HIS A 137 11.86 -10.91 -3.04
CA HIS A 137 12.09 -12.33 -3.22
C HIS A 137 13.48 -12.72 -2.70
N GLU A 138 13.66 -13.98 -2.43
CA GLU A 138 14.96 -14.50 -2.02
C GLU A 138 15.75 -14.95 -3.25
N GLU A 139 17.00 -14.51 -3.34
CA GLU A 139 17.94 -14.89 -4.38
C GLU A 139 19.34 -15.11 -3.77
N GLU A 140 19.89 -16.29 -3.92
CA GLU A 140 21.21 -16.67 -3.36
C GLU A 140 21.39 -16.38 -1.86
N GLY A 141 20.33 -16.61 -1.06
CA GLY A 141 20.34 -16.35 0.39
C GLY A 141 20.28 -14.87 0.77
N LYS A 142 19.85 -14.01 -0.15
CA LYS A 142 19.65 -12.58 0.06
C LYS A 142 18.23 -12.20 -0.29
N VAL A 143 17.70 -11.23 0.44
CA VAL A 143 16.41 -10.61 0.10
C VAL A 143 16.65 -9.53 -0.95
N VAL A 144 16.05 -9.70 -2.12
CA VAL A 144 16.07 -8.74 -3.22
C VAL A 144 14.73 -8.04 -3.27
N LEU A 145 14.74 -6.71 -3.11
CA LEU A 145 13.56 -5.87 -3.18
C LEU A 145 13.50 -5.19 -4.56
N LYS A 146 12.40 -5.41 -5.29
CA LYS A 146 12.09 -4.70 -6.53
C LYS A 146 11.29 -3.44 -6.19
N ALA A 147 11.98 -2.32 -6.03
CA ALA A 147 11.37 -1.02 -5.79
C ALA A 147 12.17 0.08 -6.49
N THR A 148 11.46 0.98 -7.15
CA THR A 148 12.05 2.17 -7.76
C THR A 148 12.38 3.23 -6.69
N HIS A 149 13.23 4.20 -7.02
CA HIS A 149 13.48 5.33 -6.13
C HIS A 149 12.24 6.20 -5.90
N ASP A 150 11.31 6.26 -6.86
CA ASP A 150 10.04 6.97 -6.71
C ASP A 150 9.13 6.25 -5.70
N GLU A 151 9.03 4.94 -5.77
CA GLU A 151 8.28 4.13 -4.79
C GLU A 151 8.87 4.24 -3.38
N LEU A 152 10.19 4.23 -3.26
CA LEU A 152 10.86 4.46 -1.98
C LEU A 152 10.65 5.89 -1.47
N ALA A 153 10.64 6.89 -2.36
CA ALA A 153 10.34 8.27 -2.02
C ALA A 153 8.92 8.41 -1.47
N ALA A 154 7.92 7.82 -2.15
CA ALA A 154 6.55 7.75 -1.67
C ALA A 154 6.44 7.01 -0.33
N ALA A 155 7.18 5.90 -0.15
CA ALA A 155 7.17 5.13 1.09
C ALA A 155 7.68 5.92 2.29
N VAL A 156 8.65 6.81 2.14
CA VAL A 156 9.27 7.56 3.26
C VAL A 156 8.86 9.03 3.33
N GLY A 157 8.05 9.53 2.38
CA GLY A 157 7.60 10.92 2.33
C GLY A 157 8.75 11.90 2.07
N CYS A 158 9.46 11.71 0.95
CA CYS A 158 10.48 12.64 0.47
C CYS A 158 10.57 12.60 -1.06
N VAL A 159 11.44 13.42 -1.66
CA VAL A 159 11.66 13.45 -3.10
C VAL A 159 12.72 12.44 -3.54
N ARG A 160 12.64 11.98 -4.79
CA ARG A 160 13.49 10.96 -5.39
C ARG A 160 15.01 11.23 -5.24
N GLU A 161 15.44 12.48 -5.43
CA GLU A 161 16.85 12.88 -5.33
C GLU A 161 17.39 12.61 -3.92
N THR A 162 16.55 12.80 -2.90
CA THR A 162 16.93 12.54 -1.51
C THR A 162 17.03 11.04 -1.25
N VAL A 163 16.13 10.22 -1.83
CA VAL A 163 16.22 8.74 -1.77
C VAL A 163 17.57 8.28 -2.34
N THR A 164 17.94 8.77 -3.52
CA THR A 164 19.19 8.39 -4.19
C THR A 164 20.40 8.62 -3.28
N LYS A 165 20.43 9.73 -2.54
CA LYS A 165 21.50 10.03 -1.58
C LYS A 165 21.50 9.05 -0.40
N VAL A 166 20.33 8.82 0.21
CA VAL A 166 20.19 7.93 1.39
C VAL A 166 20.52 6.48 1.04
N ILE A 167 20.05 6.00 -0.12
CA ILE A 167 20.38 4.64 -0.61
C ILE A 167 21.88 4.51 -0.83
N GLY A 168 22.53 5.51 -1.44
CA GLY A 168 23.98 5.55 -1.60
C GLY A 168 24.76 5.56 -0.26
N GLU A 169 24.23 6.20 0.78
CA GLU A 169 24.81 6.18 2.12
C GLU A 169 24.69 4.78 2.76
N LEU A 170 23.48 4.17 2.72
CA LEU A 170 23.25 2.83 3.24
C LEU A 170 24.10 1.77 2.53
N ALA A 171 24.31 1.92 1.22
CA ALA A 171 25.17 1.03 0.44
C ALA A 171 26.65 1.16 0.83
N ARG A 172 27.14 2.39 1.00
CA ARG A 172 28.53 2.65 1.45
C ARG A 172 28.80 2.13 2.87
N GLU A 173 27.80 2.16 3.73
CA GLU A 173 27.88 1.62 5.09
C GLU A 173 27.70 0.08 5.14
N GLY A 174 27.39 -0.56 4.01
CA GLY A 174 27.30 -2.00 3.89
C GLY A 174 25.96 -2.61 4.34
N TYR A 175 24.95 -1.79 4.59
CA TYR A 175 23.61 -2.27 5.00
C TYR A 175 22.82 -2.87 3.84
N ILE A 176 23.02 -2.36 2.62
CA ILE A 176 22.33 -2.80 1.41
C ILE A 176 23.31 -2.86 0.23
N ARG A 177 22.89 -3.53 -0.83
CA ARG A 177 23.48 -3.39 -2.16
C ARG A 177 22.42 -2.81 -3.08
N SER A 178 22.75 -1.73 -3.80
CA SER A 178 21.91 -1.19 -4.86
C SER A 178 22.44 -1.65 -6.22
N GLY A 179 21.54 -2.16 -7.04
CA GLY A 179 21.83 -2.54 -8.42
C GLY A 179 21.64 -1.34 -9.37
#